data_fe9d737c1f33b291e7f6425fa5d1d135
#
_entry.id   fe9d737c1f33b291e7f6425fa5d1d135
#
_cell.length_a   1.000
_cell.length_b   1.000
_cell.length_c   1.000
_cell.angle_alpha   90.00
_cell.angle_beta   90.00
_cell.angle_gamma   90.00
#
_symmetry.space_group_name_H-M   'P 1'
#
loop_
_entity.id
_entity.type
_entity.pdbx_description
1 polymer ?
#
loop_
_entity_poly.entity_id
_entity_poly.type
_entity_poly.pdbx_seq_one_letter_code
_entity_poly.pdbx_strand_id
1 'polypeptide(L)'
;MNKIQIVINVILVAAIAALFALFYGNKKDVVETVAVSTCSEVMPVAYLNVDSLLANYTFAQEASERLMSKQEDARVKMNTRLRTFQNEVADFQRKLENNAFLSRERAEQEQQRLAKKEQELQELEAKLTQDIMLENQKLNQQLGDSLNTFLQEFNADGRFHIILSNTAKDNVLMASQQYDITDAVITGMNARCKK
;
A
#
# COMPACT_ATOMS: atom_id res chain seq x y z
N MET A 1 -62.63 -2.53 50.72
CA MET A 1 -62.17 -2.24 49.33
C MET A 1 -63.42 -1.82 48.59
N ASN A 2 -63.42 -0.60 48.08
CA ASN A 2 -64.65 -0.01 47.46
C ASN A 2 -64.86 -0.72 46.10
N LYS A 3 -66.13 -1.11 45.85
CA LYS A 3 -66.56 -1.78 44.62
C LYS A 3 -66.11 -1.01 43.35
N ILE A 4 -66.03 0.32 43.46
CA ILE A 4 -65.55 1.22 42.41
C ILE A 4 -64.06 0.96 42.09
N GLN A 5 -63.23 0.69 43.09
CA GLN A 5 -61.75 0.45 42.91
C GLN A 5 -61.49 -0.89 42.20
N ILE A 6 -62.31 -1.90 42.44
CA ILE A 6 -62.26 -3.19 41.74
C ILE A 6 -62.61 -3.03 40.27
N VAL A 7 -63.67 -2.24 39.97
CA VAL A 7 -64.08 -1.98 38.57
C VAL A 7 -62.99 -1.24 37.81
N ILE A 8 -62.31 -0.24 38.40
CA ILE A 8 -61.26 0.54 37.81
C ILE A 8 -60.05 -0.41 37.51
N ASN A 9 -59.68 -1.26 38.45
CA ASN A 9 -58.55 -2.20 38.23
C ASN A 9 -58.87 -3.22 37.14
N VAL A 10 -60.09 -3.72 37.03
CA VAL A 10 -60.50 -4.63 35.95
C VAL A 10 -60.41 -3.97 34.58
N ILE A 11 -60.88 -2.71 34.49
CA ILE A 11 -60.78 -1.92 33.24
C ILE A 11 -59.30 -1.70 32.85
N LEU A 12 -58.44 -1.39 33.83
CA LEU A 12 -57.03 -1.13 33.62
C LEU A 12 -56.28 -2.41 33.13
N VAL A 13 -56.59 -3.56 33.72
CA VAL A 13 -56.04 -4.85 33.27
C VAL A 13 -56.52 -5.22 31.87
N ALA A 14 -57.82 -4.97 31.57
CA ALA A 14 -58.34 -5.19 30.23
C ALA A 14 -57.68 -4.27 29.18
N ALA A 15 -57.42 -3.00 29.52
CA ALA A 15 -56.74 -2.05 28.64
C ALA A 15 -55.25 -2.46 28.39
N ILE A 16 -54.56 -2.93 29.43
CA ILE A 16 -53.19 -3.45 29.29
C ILE A 16 -53.18 -4.71 28.43
N ALA A 17 -54.08 -5.64 28.61
CA ALA A 17 -54.20 -6.84 27.81
C ALA A 17 -54.50 -6.52 26.34
N ALA A 18 -55.36 -5.53 26.05
CA ALA A 18 -55.65 -5.06 24.71
C ALA A 18 -54.39 -4.41 24.05
N LEU A 19 -53.65 -3.58 24.79
CA LEU A 19 -52.38 -3.01 24.32
C LEU A 19 -51.33 -4.05 24.05
N PHE A 20 -51.23 -5.10 24.88
CA PHE A 20 -50.32 -6.22 24.66
C PHE A 20 -50.70 -7.04 23.43
N ALA A 21 -52.02 -7.28 23.23
CA ALA A 21 -52.50 -7.98 22.03
C ALA A 21 -52.23 -7.19 20.74
N LEU A 22 -52.37 -5.86 20.77
CA LEU A 22 -52.04 -4.98 19.64
C LEU A 22 -50.50 -4.92 19.39
N PHE A 23 -49.70 -4.93 20.46
CA PHE A 23 -48.27 -4.86 20.36
C PHE A 23 -47.63 -6.20 19.90
N TYR A 24 -48.15 -7.34 20.38
CA TYR A 24 -47.70 -8.67 19.98
C TYR A 24 -48.36 -9.17 18.70
N GLY A 25 -49.60 -8.78 18.43
CA GLY A 25 -50.28 -9.16 17.17
C GLY A 25 -49.74 -8.42 15.94
N ASN A 26 -48.99 -7.34 16.12
CA ASN A 26 -48.40 -6.57 15.01
C ASN A 26 -46.89 -6.83 14.81
N LYS A 27 -46.34 -7.87 15.47
CA LYS A 27 -45.09 -8.45 15.03
C LYS A 27 -45.34 -9.35 13.81
N LYS A 28 -45.77 -8.76 12.71
CA LYS A 28 -45.36 -9.23 11.42
C LYS A 28 -43.88 -8.88 11.37
N ASP A 29 -43.06 -9.90 11.38
CA ASP A 29 -41.65 -9.80 11.00
C ASP A 29 -41.59 -9.07 9.65
N VAL A 30 -41.47 -7.74 9.72
CA VAL A 30 -40.86 -7.00 8.63
C VAL A 30 -39.35 -7.28 8.78
N VAL A 31 -38.97 -8.55 8.56
CA VAL A 31 -37.78 -8.77 7.82
C VAL A 31 -38.15 -8.17 6.46
N GLU A 32 -37.86 -6.90 6.28
CA GLU A 32 -37.63 -6.37 4.96
C GLU A 32 -36.49 -7.24 4.40
N THR A 33 -36.90 -8.39 3.85
CA THR A 33 -36.12 -9.05 2.82
C THR A 33 -36.05 -7.94 1.78
N VAL A 34 -34.92 -7.17 1.82
CA VAL A 34 -34.50 -6.44 0.65
C VAL A 34 -34.50 -7.55 -0.39
N ALA A 35 -35.55 -7.60 -1.19
CA ALA A 35 -35.61 -8.40 -2.39
C ALA A 35 -34.47 -7.81 -3.21
N VAL A 36 -33.28 -8.36 -3.00
CA VAL A 36 -32.22 -8.28 -4.00
C VAL A 36 -32.89 -8.88 -5.21
N SER A 37 -33.46 -8.01 -6.03
CA SER A 37 -33.87 -8.35 -7.37
C SER A 37 -32.68 -9.11 -7.91
N THR A 38 -32.80 -10.42 -8.04
CA THR A 38 -31.85 -11.24 -8.78
C THR A 38 -31.93 -10.73 -10.21
N CYS A 39 -31.22 -9.59 -10.47
CA CYS A 39 -30.78 -9.29 -11.80
C CYS A 39 -29.90 -10.47 -12.18
N SER A 40 -30.46 -11.38 -12.95
CA SER A 40 -29.74 -12.51 -13.52
C SER A 40 -28.82 -12.07 -14.66
N GLU A 41 -28.63 -10.78 -14.87
CA GLU A 41 -27.54 -10.24 -15.66
C GLU A 41 -26.31 -10.24 -14.76
N VAL A 42 -25.41 -11.18 -15.03
CA VAL A 42 -24.07 -11.18 -14.43
C VAL A 42 -23.47 -9.79 -14.72
N MET A 43 -23.35 -8.97 -13.68
CA MET A 43 -22.68 -7.67 -13.86
C MET A 43 -21.30 -7.94 -14.42
N PRO A 44 -20.94 -7.30 -15.55
CA PRO A 44 -19.64 -7.52 -16.19
C PRO A 44 -18.51 -6.84 -15.41
N VAL A 45 -18.25 -7.37 -14.24
CA VAL A 45 -17.21 -6.92 -13.30
C VAL A 45 -16.18 -8.03 -13.18
N ALA A 46 -14.91 -7.64 -13.10
CA ALA A 46 -13.81 -8.55 -12.78
C ALA A 46 -12.94 -7.93 -11.69
N TYR A 47 -12.11 -8.75 -11.06
CA TYR A 47 -11.08 -8.24 -10.18
C TYR A 47 -9.71 -8.85 -10.51
N LEU A 48 -8.67 -8.09 -10.20
CA LEU A 48 -7.28 -8.45 -10.36
C LEU A 48 -6.58 -8.37 -9.01
N ASN A 49 -5.95 -9.45 -8.57
CA ASN A 49 -5.08 -9.44 -7.40
C ASN A 49 -3.72 -8.87 -7.81
N VAL A 50 -3.49 -7.60 -7.43
CA VAL A 50 -2.27 -6.86 -7.79
C VAL A 50 -1.04 -7.44 -7.09
N ASP A 51 -1.18 -7.94 -5.85
CA ASP A 51 -0.06 -8.55 -5.13
C ASP A 51 0.42 -9.81 -5.85
N SER A 52 -0.52 -10.67 -6.29
CA SER A 52 -0.21 -11.85 -7.10
C SER A 52 0.36 -11.49 -8.47
N LEU A 53 -0.15 -10.42 -9.09
CA LEU A 53 0.41 -9.91 -10.34
C LEU A 53 1.87 -9.49 -10.14
N LEU A 54 2.17 -8.63 -9.17
CA LEU A 54 3.53 -8.14 -8.94
C LEU A 54 4.51 -9.28 -8.59
N ALA A 55 4.04 -10.28 -7.85
CA ALA A 55 4.85 -11.46 -7.50
C ALA A 55 5.18 -12.36 -8.69
N ASN A 56 4.34 -12.39 -9.74
CA ASN A 56 4.45 -13.32 -10.86
C ASN A 56 4.68 -12.64 -12.23
N TYR A 57 4.73 -11.32 -12.28
CA TYR A 57 5.03 -10.58 -13.50
C TYR A 57 6.54 -10.38 -13.65
N THR A 58 7.13 -10.97 -14.70
CA THR A 58 8.57 -10.99 -14.92
C THR A 58 9.20 -9.59 -14.89
N PHE A 59 8.58 -8.61 -15.56
CA PHE A 59 9.09 -7.24 -15.54
C PHE A 59 9.07 -6.62 -14.13
N ALA A 60 8.05 -6.92 -13.32
CA ALA A 60 7.97 -6.42 -11.94
C ALA A 60 9.08 -7.03 -11.06
N GLN A 61 9.36 -8.33 -11.25
CA GLN A 61 10.46 -9.03 -10.56
C GLN A 61 11.82 -8.43 -10.95
N GLU A 62 12.09 -8.28 -12.23
CA GLU A 62 13.34 -7.66 -12.73
C GLU A 62 13.48 -6.20 -12.27
N ALA A 63 12.39 -5.45 -12.23
CA ALA A 63 12.36 -4.08 -11.74
C ALA A 63 12.67 -4.01 -10.24
N SER A 64 12.10 -4.93 -9.45
CA SER A 64 12.39 -5.06 -8.03
C SER A 64 13.85 -5.42 -7.76
N GLU A 65 14.40 -6.39 -8.49
CA GLU A 65 15.81 -6.77 -8.38
C GLU A 65 16.75 -5.60 -8.71
N ARG A 66 16.45 -4.84 -9.77
CA ARG A 66 17.22 -3.64 -10.13
C ARG A 66 17.18 -2.58 -9.06
N LEU A 67 16.00 -2.35 -8.44
CA LEU A 67 15.85 -1.40 -7.36
C LEU A 67 16.63 -1.84 -6.12
N MET A 68 16.56 -3.13 -5.75
CA MET A 68 17.34 -3.71 -4.65
C MET A 68 18.84 -3.58 -4.90
N SER A 69 19.32 -3.86 -6.10
CA SER A 69 20.74 -3.69 -6.48
C SER A 69 21.19 -2.23 -6.34
N LYS A 70 20.39 -1.27 -6.82
CA LYS A 70 20.69 0.17 -6.66
C LYS A 70 20.72 0.61 -5.19
N GLN A 71 19.81 0.08 -4.36
CA GLN A 71 19.82 0.36 -2.92
C GLN A 71 21.07 -0.17 -2.25
N GLU A 72 21.48 -1.39 -2.60
CA GLU A 72 22.72 -1.99 -2.08
C GLU A 72 23.96 -1.22 -2.52
N ASP A 73 24.06 -0.85 -3.80
CA ASP A 73 25.14 -0.03 -4.33
C ASP A 73 25.23 1.33 -3.62
N ALA A 74 24.08 1.97 -3.39
CA ALA A 74 24.01 3.23 -2.65
C ALA A 74 24.51 3.05 -1.20
N ARG A 75 24.08 1.97 -0.53
CA ARG A 75 24.50 1.60 0.83
C ARG A 75 26.00 1.36 0.92
N VAL A 76 26.53 0.56 0.01
CA VAL A 76 27.98 0.24 -0.05
C VAL A 76 28.78 1.52 -0.31
N LYS A 77 28.35 2.34 -1.26
CA LYS A 77 28.98 3.62 -1.58
C LYS A 77 29.02 4.54 -0.37
N MET A 78 27.89 4.69 0.33
CA MET A 78 27.79 5.57 1.52
C MET A 78 28.67 5.04 2.65
N ASN A 79 28.60 3.75 2.96
CA ASN A 79 29.41 3.12 4.00
C ASN A 79 30.92 3.26 3.73
N THR A 80 31.34 3.09 2.48
CA THR A 80 32.75 3.26 2.08
C THR A 80 33.22 4.71 2.31
N ARG A 81 32.41 5.68 1.89
CA ARG A 81 32.72 7.11 2.08
C ARG A 81 32.75 7.51 3.56
N LEU A 82 31.78 7.02 4.33
CA LEU A 82 31.72 7.28 5.78
C LEU A 82 32.95 6.70 6.51
N ARG A 83 33.32 5.46 6.20
CA ARG A 83 34.51 4.82 6.79
C ARG A 83 35.79 5.59 6.44
N THR A 84 35.93 6.05 5.20
CA THR A 84 37.07 6.85 4.77
C THR A 84 37.13 8.16 5.58
N PHE A 85 35.99 8.84 5.71
CA PHE A 85 35.89 10.07 6.49
C PHE A 85 36.25 9.87 7.97
N GLN A 86 35.70 8.81 8.59
CA GLN A 86 36.03 8.45 9.98
C GLN A 86 37.53 8.22 10.19
N ASN A 87 38.19 7.54 9.27
CA ASN A 87 39.62 7.31 9.33
C ASN A 87 40.41 8.62 9.19
N GLU A 88 39.98 9.54 8.30
CA GLU A 88 40.63 10.85 8.15
C GLU A 88 40.43 11.71 9.39
N VAL A 89 39.27 11.70 10.02
CA VAL A 89 39.01 12.39 11.29
C VAL A 89 39.90 11.83 12.41
N ALA A 90 39.99 10.50 12.51
CA ALA A 90 40.87 9.85 13.50
C ALA A 90 42.37 10.21 13.29
N ASP A 91 42.81 10.25 12.02
CA ASP A 91 44.17 10.65 11.68
C ASP A 91 44.46 12.13 12.03
N PHE A 92 43.48 12.98 11.73
CA PHE A 92 43.56 14.41 12.10
C PHE A 92 43.68 14.60 13.62
N GLN A 93 42.86 13.94 14.42
CA GLN A 93 42.91 13.98 15.88
C GLN A 93 44.25 13.50 16.41
N ARG A 94 44.74 12.35 15.91
CA ARG A 94 46.05 11.81 16.27
C ARG A 94 47.20 12.81 15.95
N LYS A 95 47.14 13.50 14.81
CA LYS A 95 48.14 14.52 14.43
C LYS A 95 48.08 15.73 15.34
N LEU A 96 46.90 16.15 15.79
CA LEU A 96 46.73 17.21 16.78
C LEU A 96 47.34 16.82 18.12
N GLU A 97 47.02 15.65 18.65
CA GLU A 97 47.52 15.14 19.94
C GLU A 97 49.04 15.03 19.96
N ASN A 98 49.65 14.63 18.86
CA ASN A 98 51.10 14.46 18.75
C ASN A 98 51.83 15.72 18.26
N ASN A 99 51.15 16.87 18.17
CA ASN A 99 51.72 18.12 17.62
C ASN A 99 52.43 17.92 16.25
N ALA A 100 51.86 17.01 15.41
CA ALA A 100 52.47 16.59 14.16
C ALA A 100 52.18 17.53 12.98
N PHE A 101 51.47 18.64 13.17
CA PHE A 101 51.28 19.66 12.14
C PHE A 101 52.47 20.57 12.05
N LEU A 102 52.92 20.87 10.83
CA LEU A 102 54.04 21.76 10.55
C LEU A 102 53.78 23.24 10.93
N SER A 103 52.51 23.65 10.92
CA SER A 103 52.05 24.95 11.34
C SER A 103 50.57 24.92 11.73
N ARG A 104 50.11 25.94 12.43
CA ARG A 104 48.72 26.16 12.83
C ARG A 104 47.81 26.29 11.59
N GLU A 105 48.26 26.99 10.57
CA GLU A 105 47.52 27.20 9.31
C GLU A 105 47.24 25.86 8.60
N ARG A 106 48.19 24.91 8.68
CA ARG A 106 47.99 23.56 8.14
C ARG A 106 46.93 22.77 8.88
N ALA A 107 46.87 22.89 10.19
CA ALA A 107 45.82 22.27 11.00
C ALA A 107 44.43 22.86 10.67
N GLU A 108 44.36 24.20 10.55
CA GLU A 108 43.15 24.92 10.20
C GLU A 108 42.65 24.53 8.77
N GLN A 109 43.52 24.41 7.79
CA GLN A 109 43.22 23.96 6.44
C GLN A 109 42.67 22.53 6.43
N GLU A 110 43.25 21.61 7.20
CA GLU A 110 42.79 20.23 7.30
C GLU A 110 41.44 20.16 8.00
N GLN A 111 41.20 20.94 9.03
CA GLN A 111 39.90 21.06 9.68
C GLN A 111 38.79 21.52 8.69
N GLN A 112 39.09 22.57 7.91
CA GLN A 112 38.16 23.07 6.89
C GLN A 112 37.89 21.99 5.80
N ARG A 113 38.94 21.25 5.40
CA ARG A 113 38.80 20.15 4.45
C ARG A 113 37.86 19.04 4.96
N LEU A 114 38.01 18.68 6.25
CA LEU A 114 37.15 17.70 6.89
C LEU A 114 35.70 18.19 7.02
N ALA A 115 35.50 19.45 7.40
CA ALA A 115 34.16 20.05 7.46
C ALA A 115 33.49 20.06 6.09
N LYS A 116 34.22 20.37 5.02
CA LYS A 116 33.70 20.27 3.64
C LYS A 116 33.32 18.81 3.25
N LYS A 117 34.18 17.86 3.63
CA LYS A 117 33.86 16.43 3.37
C LYS A 117 32.61 15.96 4.12
N GLU A 118 32.41 16.41 5.34
CA GLU A 118 31.18 16.12 6.10
C GLU A 118 29.95 16.63 5.36
N GLN A 119 30.00 17.87 4.87
CA GLN A 119 28.93 18.43 4.05
C GLN A 119 28.71 17.60 2.76
N GLU A 120 29.80 17.26 2.05
CA GLU A 120 29.72 16.42 0.84
C GLU A 120 29.11 15.03 1.11
N LEU A 121 29.31 14.45 2.31
CA LEU A 121 28.68 13.21 2.72
C LEU A 121 27.17 13.37 2.94
N GLN A 122 26.74 14.46 3.58
CA GLN A 122 25.33 14.77 3.78
C GLN A 122 24.62 15.00 2.43
N GLU A 123 25.26 15.74 1.52
CA GLU A 123 24.75 15.96 0.17
C GLU A 123 24.66 14.64 -0.63
N LEU A 124 25.66 13.76 -0.48
CA LEU A 124 25.64 12.43 -1.11
C LEU A 124 24.51 11.56 -0.58
N GLU A 125 24.28 11.54 0.73
CA GLU A 125 23.20 10.79 1.36
C GLU A 125 21.84 11.26 0.85
N ALA A 126 21.62 12.59 0.87
CA ALA A 126 20.39 13.18 0.36
C ALA A 126 20.16 12.82 -1.13
N LYS A 127 21.22 12.92 -1.94
CA LYS A 127 21.16 12.57 -3.37
C LYS A 127 20.84 11.09 -3.59
N LEU A 128 21.52 10.18 -2.89
CA LEU A 128 21.28 8.73 -3.04
C LEU A 128 19.85 8.36 -2.64
N THR A 129 19.33 8.97 -1.57
CA THR A 129 17.94 8.78 -1.13
C THR A 129 16.96 9.27 -2.19
N GLN A 130 17.20 10.45 -2.74
CA GLN A 130 16.37 11.02 -3.80
C GLN A 130 16.39 10.17 -5.07
N ASP A 131 17.56 9.71 -5.50
CA ASP A 131 17.73 8.88 -6.69
C ASP A 131 16.95 7.56 -6.56
N ILE A 132 16.98 6.91 -5.38
CA ILE A 132 16.21 5.70 -5.09
C ILE A 132 14.71 5.98 -5.10
N MET A 133 14.27 7.10 -4.51
CA MET A 133 12.85 7.48 -4.50
C MET A 133 12.33 7.72 -5.92
N LEU A 134 13.07 8.46 -6.74
CA LEU A 134 12.72 8.74 -8.13
C LEU A 134 12.67 7.45 -8.97
N GLU A 135 13.62 6.53 -8.76
CA GLU A 135 13.61 5.25 -9.46
C GLU A 135 12.38 4.41 -9.07
N ASN A 136 12.05 4.35 -7.78
CA ASN A 136 10.85 3.65 -7.30
C ASN A 136 9.59 4.23 -7.92
N GLN A 137 9.44 5.56 -7.92
CA GLN A 137 8.31 6.24 -8.53
C GLN A 137 8.20 5.93 -10.03
N LYS A 138 9.32 5.98 -10.75
CA LYS A 138 9.39 5.65 -12.18
C LYS A 138 8.97 4.20 -12.45
N LEU A 139 9.44 3.26 -11.65
CA LEU A 139 9.09 1.84 -11.78
C LEU A 139 7.60 1.62 -11.52
N ASN A 140 7.04 2.23 -10.49
CA ASN A 140 5.60 2.14 -10.19
C ASN A 140 4.75 2.73 -11.31
N GLN A 141 5.17 3.84 -11.90
CA GLN A 141 4.50 4.43 -13.05
C GLN A 141 4.56 3.49 -14.26
N GLN A 142 5.74 2.95 -14.59
CA GLN A 142 5.89 2.01 -15.70
C GLN A 142 5.06 0.74 -15.54
N LEU A 143 4.97 0.21 -14.30
CA LEU A 143 4.11 -0.94 -13.99
C LEU A 143 2.64 -0.61 -14.18
N GLY A 144 2.19 0.56 -13.67
CA GLY A 144 0.82 1.03 -13.84
C GLY A 144 0.45 1.26 -15.30
N ASP A 145 1.31 1.92 -16.07
CA ASP A 145 1.10 2.19 -17.50
C ASP A 145 1.06 0.88 -18.31
N SER A 146 1.97 -0.05 -18.01
CA SER A 146 2.00 -1.37 -18.65
C SER A 146 0.73 -2.17 -18.38
N LEU A 147 0.27 -2.18 -17.13
CA LEU A 147 -0.96 -2.85 -16.73
C LEU A 147 -2.18 -2.21 -17.40
N ASN A 148 -2.31 -0.89 -17.35
CA ASN A 148 -3.43 -0.18 -17.96
C ASN A 148 -3.50 -0.41 -19.47
N THR A 149 -2.37 -0.33 -20.17
CA THR A 149 -2.29 -0.60 -21.61
C THR A 149 -2.71 -2.04 -21.91
N PHE A 150 -2.22 -3.01 -21.10
CA PHE A 150 -2.61 -4.39 -21.27
C PHE A 150 -4.10 -4.60 -21.04
N LEU A 151 -4.68 -4.04 -19.96
CA LEU A 151 -6.09 -4.20 -19.65
C LEU A 151 -7.01 -3.60 -20.71
N GLN A 152 -6.63 -2.49 -21.34
CA GLN A 152 -7.38 -1.90 -22.45
C GLN A 152 -7.46 -2.88 -23.64
N GLU A 153 -6.34 -3.52 -24.00
CA GLU A 153 -6.33 -4.50 -25.08
C GLU A 153 -7.00 -5.81 -24.69
N PHE A 154 -6.79 -6.27 -23.43
CA PHE A 154 -7.41 -7.46 -22.90
C PHE A 154 -8.94 -7.39 -22.87
N ASN A 155 -9.47 -6.19 -22.68
CA ASN A 155 -10.89 -5.89 -22.64
C ASN A 155 -11.41 -5.20 -23.92
N ALA A 156 -10.72 -5.37 -25.04
CA ALA A 156 -11.11 -4.71 -26.31
C ALA A 156 -12.51 -5.15 -26.80
N ASP A 157 -12.98 -6.34 -26.42
CA ASP A 157 -14.31 -6.86 -26.66
C ASP A 157 -15.39 -6.29 -25.73
N GLY A 158 -15.02 -5.48 -24.73
CA GLY A 158 -15.93 -4.84 -23.79
C GLY A 158 -16.63 -5.79 -22.82
N ARG A 159 -16.09 -7.02 -22.62
CA ARG A 159 -16.70 -8.03 -21.75
C ARG A 159 -16.74 -7.66 -20.27
N PHE A 160 -15.88 -6.73 -19.83
CA PHE A 160 -15.90 -6.19 -18.48
C PHE A 160 -16.18 -4.69 -18.53
N HIS A 161 -17.18 -4.25 -17.79
CA HIS A 161 -17.44 -2.81 -17.61
C HIS A 161 -16.58 -2.21 -16.50
N ILE A 162 -16.22 -3.03 -15.51
CA ILE A 162 -15.39 -2.61 -14.37
C ILE A 162 -14.38 -3.72 -14.09
N ILE A 163 -13.11 -3.33 -13.94
CA ILE A 163 -12.06 -4.19 -13.42
C ILE A 163 -11.54 -3.54 -12.13
N LEU A 164 -11.70 -4.22 -11.02
CA LEU A 164 -11.28 -3.75 -9.70
C LEU A 164 -9.87 -4.26 -9.36
N SER A 165 -9.04 -3.42 -8.79
CA SER A 165 -7.79 -3.86 -8.17
C SER A 165 -8.06 -4.41 -6.77
N ASN A 166 -7.44 -5.52 -6.42
CA ASN A 166 -7.42 -6.05 -5.07
C ASN A 166 -5.97 -6.14 -4.59
N THR A 167 -5.61 -5.24 -3.66
CA THR A 167 -4.29 -5.18 -3.05
C THR A 167 -4.47 -5.46 -1.56
N ALA A 168 -3.66 -6.34 -0.99
CA ALA A 168 -3.72 -6.73 0.42
C ALA A 168 -5.14 -7.15 0.91
N LYS A 169 -6.03 -7.59 0.00
CA LYS A 169 -7.44 -7.93 0.26
C LYS A 169 -8.26 -6.75 0.78
N ASP A 170 -7.93 -5.53 0.38
CA ASP A 170 -8.51 -4.31 0.90
C ASP A 170 -9.80 -3.92 0.15
N ASN A 171 -9.77 -3.92 -1.19
CA ASN A 171 -10.89 -3.44 -2.01
C ASN A 171 -11.94 -4.53 -2.32
N VAL A 172 -11.54 -5.81 -2.33
CA VAL A 172 -12.43 -6.95 -2.59
C VAL A 172 -12.28 -7.94 -1.46
N LEU A 173 -13.21 -7.88 -0.49
CA LEU A 173 -13.21 -8.77 0.67
C LEU A 173 -13.64 -10.19 0.31
N MET A 174 -14.58 -10.32 -0.64
CA MET A 174 -15.14 -11.61 -1.10
C MET A 174 -15.64 -11.48 -2.54
N ALA A 175 -15.23 -12.41 -3.38
CA ALA A 175 -15.76 -12.57 -4.73
C ALA A 175 -15.71 -14.04 -5.13
N SER A 176 -16.61 -14.45 -6.05
CA SER A 176 -16.53 -15.77 -6.67
C SER A 176 -15.34 -15.84 -7.63
N GLN A 177 -14.72 -17.01 -7.73
CA GLN A 177 -13.52 -17.23 -8.56
C GLN A 177 -13.74 -16.89 -10.05
N GLN A 178 -14.97 -16.97 -10.52
CA GLN A 178 -15.32 -16.60 -11.91
C GLN A 178 -15.05 -15.14 -12.27
N TYR A 179 -14.92 -14.26 -11.26
CA TYR A 179 -14.59 -12.84 -11.44
C TYR A 179 -13.09 -12.56 -11.35
N ASP A 180 -12.28 -13.57 -11.01
CA ASP A 180 -10.82 -13.45 -10.91
C ASP A 180 -10.18 -13.58 -12.28
N ILE A 181 -9.57 -12.50 -12.76
CA ILE A 181 -8.84 -12.49 -14.03
C ILE A 181 -7.32 -12.47 -13.83
N THR A 182 -6.84 -12.64 -12.61
CA THR A 182 -5.43 -12.48 -12.23
C THR A 182 -4.50 -13.34 -13.07
N ASP A 183 -4.77 -14.63 -13.17
CA ASP A 183 -3.89 -15.57 -13.90
C ASP A 183 -3.88 -15.30 -15.42
N ALA A 184 -5.03 -14.91 -15.97
CA ALA A 184 -5.15 -14.57 -17.39
C ALA A 184 -4.32 -13.30 -17.71
N VAL A 185 -4.39 -12.28 -16.82
CA VAL A 185 -3.62 -11.04 -16.95
C VAL A 185 -2.12 -11.32 -16.79
N ILE A 186 -1.68 -12.07 -15.78
CA ILE A 186 -0.27 -12.45 -15.57
C ILE A 186 0.28 -13.16 -16.81
N THR A 187 -0.44 -14.14 -17.29
CA THR A 187 -0.03 -14.94 -18.47
C THR A 187 0.12 -14.05 -19.71
N GLY A 188 -0.86 -13.18 -19.96
CA GLY A 188 -0.84 -12.28 -21.11
C GLY A 188 0.28 -11.23 -21.03
N MET A 189 0.49 -10.63 -19.86
CA MET A 189 1.55 -9.65 -19.65
C MET A 189 2.94 -10.29 -19.79
N ASN A 190 3.15 -11.48 -19.22
CA ASN A 190 4.43 -12.20 -19.36
C ASN A 190 4.72 -12.65 -20.81
N ALA A 191 3.68 -12.97 -21.59
CA ALA A 191 3.86 -13.27 -23.00
C ALA A 191 4.39 -12.08 -23.82
N ARG A 192 4.13 -10.84 -23.39
CA ARG A 192 4.67 -9.62 -24.01
C ARG A 192 6.13 -9.35 -23.66
N CYS A 193 6.56 -9.72 -22.44
CA CYS A 193 7.95 -9.55 -22.02
C CYS A 193 8.92 -10.45 -22.79
N LYS A 194 8.41 -11.51 -23.43
CA LYS A 194 9.23 -12.49 -24.20
C LYS A 194 9.47 -12.07 -25.66
N LYS A 195 8.93 -10.96 -26.11
CA LYS A 195 9.11 -10.39 -27.45
C LYS A 195 10.11 -9.24 -27.41
#